data_2ce38c0e580ceedeaeee1192ba1b986e
#
_entry.id   2ce38c0e580ceedeaeee1192ba1b986e
#
_cell.length_a   1.000
_cell.length_b   1.000
_cell.length_c   1.000
_cell.angle_alpha   90.00
_cell.angle_beta   90.00
_cell.angle_gamma   90.00
#
_symmetry.space_group_name_H-M   'P 1'
#
loop_
_entity.id
_entity.type
_entity.pdbx_description
1 polymer ?
#
loop_
_entity_poly.entity_id
_entity_poly.type
_entity_poly.pdbx_seq_one_letter_code
_entity_poly.pdbx_strand_id
1 'polypeptide(L)'
;PSALAARERGVPIVNIAQPFKSSGLQLTCRKDTGIKSPSDFRGKTIGVWFFGNEYPFLSWMSQLGIPTNGGSDGVTVLKQGFNVDPLLQKQADCISTMTYNEYWQVIDAGVSPDDLVVFKYQDQGVATLEDGIYVLEDRLKDADFQDQMVRFVRASMKGWKWAEANPDAAADIVLDNDATGAQTEKHQRRMMGEIAKLTAGSNGTLDPADYERTVSTLL
;
A
#
# COMPACT_ATOMS: atom_id res chain seq x y z
N PRO A 1 0.38 2.34 9.36
CA PRO A 1 -0.51 3.24 10.14
C PRO A 1 -1.40 2.49 11.13
N SER A 2 -2.18 1.48 10.68
CA SER A 2 -3.16 0.76 11.51
C SER A 2 -2.57 0.16 12.79
N ALA A 3 -1.33 -0.35 12.73
CA ALA A 3 -0.62 -0.89 13.89
C ALA A 3 -0.33 0.20 14.95
N LEU A 4 0.09 1.39 14.51
CA LEU A 4 0.30 2.54 15.41
C LEU A 4 -1.01 2.99 16.04
N ALA A 5 -2.06 3.14 15.25
CA ALA A 5 -3.39 3.49 15.76
C ALA A 5 -3.96 2.44 16.73
N ALA A 6 -3.66 1.15 16.51
CA ALA A 6 -4.04 0.10 17.46
C ALA A 6 -3.24 0.21 18.76
N ARG A 7 -1.94 0.49 18.68
CA ARG A 7 -1.07 0.67 19.86
C ARG A 7 -1.49 1.89 20.68
N GLU A 8 -1.86 3.00 20.05
CA GLU A 8 -2.41 4.19 20.71
C GLU A 8 -3.66 3.87 21.53
N ARG A 9 -4.51 2.97 21.03
CA ARG A 9 -5.69 2.46 21.75
C ARG A 9 -5.38 1.41 22.82
N GLY A 10 -4.11 1.16 23.12
CA GLY A 10 -3.65 0.27 24.18
C GLY A 10 -3.40 -1.18 23.76
N VAL A 11 -3.45 -1.51 22.46
CA VAL A 11 -3.10 -2.85 21.97
C VAL A 11 -1.56 -2.99 22.00
N PRO A 12 -0.98 -3.88 22.83
CA PRO A 12 0.47 -3.94 23.03
C PRO A 12 1.14 -4.79 21.93
N ILE A 13 1.14 -4.28 20.68
CA ILE A 13 1.80 -4.93 19.55
C ILE A 13 3.17 -4.32 19.28
N VAL A 14 4.09 -5.15 18.83
CA VAL A 14 5.47 -4.79 18.47
C VAL A 14 5.77 -5.28 17.07
N ASN A 15 6.38 -4.43 16.23
CA ASN A 15 6.95 -4.84 14.96
C ASN A 15 8.23 -5.65 15.21
N ILE A 16 8.27 -6.86 14.69
CA ILE A 16 9.44 -7.76 14.82
C ILE A 16 10.18 -7.97 13.50
N ALA A 17 9.59 -7.58 12.38
CA ALA A 17 10.26 -7.52 11.08
C ALA A 17 9.49 -6.61 10.11
N GLN A 18 10.24 -5.95 9.24
CA GLN A 18 9.71 -5.06 8.20
C GLN A 18 10.24 -5.51 6.82
N PRO A 19 9.56 -6.46 6.15
CA PRO A 19 9.97 -6.93 4.83
C PRO A 19 9.90 -5.86 3.75
N PHE A 20 8.81 -5.08 3.71
CA PHE A 20 8.60 -4.01 2.74
C PHE A 20 9.38 -2.76 3.13
N LYS A 21 10.16 -2.22 2.18
CA LYS A 21 10.99 -1.02 2.36
C LYS A 21 10.40 0.22 1.74
N SER A 22 9.44 0.06 0.83
CA SER A 22 8.78 1.16 0.14
C SER A 22 7.28 0.96 0.15
N SER A 23 6.53 2.06 0.12
CA SER A 23 5.08 2.03 -0.03
C SER A 23 4.70 1.70 -1.48
N GLY A 24 3.77 0.77 -1.65
CA GLY A 24 3.14 0.49 -2.93
C GLY A 24 1.92 1.38 -3.21
N LEU A 25 1.47 2.15 -2.23
CA LEU A 25 0.26 2.96 -2.34
C LEU A 25 0.47 4.16 -3.26
N GLN A 26 -0.50 4.41 -4.13
CA GLN A 26 -0.52 5.53 -5.07
C GLN A 26 -1.95 5.97 -5.40
N LEU A 27 -2.10 7.19 -5.91
CA LEU A 27 -3.32 7.61 -6.61
C LEU A 27 -3.13 7.43 -8.11
N THR A 28 -4.09 6.79 -8.74
CA THR A 28 -4.20 6.67 -10.20
C THR A 28 -5.36 7.53 -10.67
N CYS A 29 -5.08 8.53 -11.48
CA CYS A 29 -6.02 9.54 -11.96
C CYS A 29 -6.20 9.42 -13.47
N ARG A 30 -7.40 9.74 -13.99
CA ARG A 30 -7.57 9.89 -15.43
C ARG A 30 -7.00 11.22 -15.90
N LYS A 31 -6.28 11.19 -17.00
CA LYS A 31 -5.66 12.39 -17.60
C LYS A 31 -6.69 13.38 -18.14
N ASP A 32 -7.88 12.89 -18.57
CA ASP A 32 -8.98 13.71 -19.07
C ASP A 32 -9.62 14.62 -18.01
N THR A 33 -9.33 14.38 -16.72
CA THR A 33 -9.77 15.23 -15.61
C THR A 33 -9.02 16.55 -15.49
N GLY A 34 -7.92 16.70 -16.23
CA GLY A 34 -7.04 17.88 -16.20
C GLY A 34 -6.05 17.90 -15.04
N ILE A 35 -6.03 16.87 -14.19
CA ILE A 35 -5.07 16.74 -13.08
C ILE A 35 -3.67 16.50 -13.66
N LYS A 36 -2.71 17.34 -13.27
CA LYS A 36 -1.28 17.26 -13.65
C LYS A 36 -0.37 17.28 -12.43
N SER A 37 -0.84 17.84 -11.34
CA SER A 37 -0.12 17.99 -10.07
C SER A 37 -1.08 17.82 -8.90
N PRO A 38 -0.59 17.59 -7.68
CA PRO A 38 -1.45 17.47 -6.49
C PRO A 38 -2.30 18.71 -6.19
N SER A 39 -1.87 19.91 -6.59
CA SER A 39 -2.66 21.14 -6.43
C SER A 39 -3.96 21.14 -7.25
N ASP A 40 -4.03 20.30 -8.29
CA ASP A 40 -5.21 20.18 -9.17
C ASP A 40 -6.30 19.27 -8.59
N PHE A 41 -6.09 18.71 -7.38
CA PHE A 41 -7.10 17.89 -6.71
C PHE A 41 -8.32 18.69 -6.22
N ARG A 42 -8.23 20.02 -6.12
CA ARG A 42 -9.35 20.87 -5.70
C ARG A 42 -10.55 20.70 -6.63
N GLY A 43 -11.73 20.53 -6.02
CA GLY A 43 -12.98 20.27 -6.76
C GLY A 43 -13.11 18.88 -7.36
N LYS A 44 -12.15 17.97 -7.09
CA LYS A 44 -12.15 16.60 -7.64
C LYS A 44 -12.72 15.59 -6.66
N THR A 45 -13.17 14.45 -7.20
CA THR A 45 -13.59 13.29 -6.43
C THR A 45 -12.46 12.25 -6.43
N ILE A 46 -12.01 11.88 -5.24
CA ILE A 46 -10.90 10.95 -5.07
C ILE A 46 -11.36 9.73 -4.27
N GLY A 47 -11.24 8.56 -4.87
CA GLY A 47 -11.46 7.27 -4.22
C GLY A 47 -10.32 6.97 -3.24
N VAL A 48 -10.67 6.74 -2.00
CA VAL A 48 -9.74 6.47 -0.92
C VAL A 48 -10.16 5.21 -0.18
N TRP A 49 -9.21 4.29 0.04
CA TRP A 49 -9.43 3.18 0.95
C TRP A 49 -9.38 3.65 2.39
N PHE A 50 -10.22 3.03 3.22
CA PHE A 50 -10.28 3.28 4.65
C PHE A 50 -9.62 2.12 5.44
N PHE A 51 -9.85 2.11 6.76
CA PHE A 51 -9.27 1.14 7.71
C PHE A 51 -7.76 1.24 7.86
N GLY A 52 -7.23 2.47 7.75
CA GLY A 52 -5.83 2.80 7.95
C GLY A 52 -5.10 3.25 6.67
N ASN A 53 -5.66 3.00 5.49
CA ASN A 53 -5.08 3.47 4.23
C ASN A 53 -5.43 4.94 3.93
N GLU A 54 -6.41 5.51 4.63
CA GLU A 54 -6.77 6.92 4.50
C GLU A 54 -5.76 7.88 5.13
N TYR A 55 -5.01 7.45 6.13
CA TYR A 55 -4.10 8.33 6.88
C TYR A 55 -3.08 9.06 5.97
N PRO A 56 -2.31 8.39 5.11
CA PRO A 56 -1.37 9.10 4.25
C PRO A 56 -2.05 10.05 3.27
N PHE A 57 -3.25 9.73 2.79
CA PHE A 57 -4.03 10.64 1.95
C PHE A 57 -4.47 11.89 2.72
N LEU A 58 -5.04 11.73 3.91
CA LEU A 58 -5.51 12.84 4.73
C LEU A 58 -4.35 13.75 5.14
N SER A 59 -3.22 13.17 5.55
CA SER A 59 -1.99 13.90 5.85
C SER A 59 -1.51 14.70 4.63
N TRP A 60 -1.50 14.08 3.45
CA TRP A 60 -1.10 14.75 2.22
C TRP A 60 -2.00 15.94 1.88
N MET A 61 -3.32 15.75 1.96
CA MET A 61 -4.27 16.85 1.73
C MET A 61 -4.09 17.97 2.75
N SER A 62 -3.85 17.65 4.01
CA SER A 62 -3.56 18.63 5.07
C SER A 62 -2.30 19.45 4.74
N GLN A 63 -1.21 18.79 4.33
CA GLN A 63 0.04 19.46 3.93
C GLN A 63 -0.14 20.39 2.73
N LEU A 64 -1.04 20.06 1.81
CA LEU A 64 -1.37 20.88 0.65
C LEU A 64 -2.39 21.98 0.96
N GLY A 65 -2.96 21.99 2.17
CA GLY A 65 -4.04 22.90 2.54
C GLY A 65 -5.31 22.66 1.71
N ILE A 66 -5.59 21.41 1.36
CA ILE A 66 -6.78 21.01 0.59
C ILE A 66 -7.79 20.36 1.54
N PRO A 67 -8.96 20.97 1.80
CA PRO A 67 -10.01 20.39 2.60
C PRO A 67 -10.54 19.07 2.00
N THR A 68 -10.92 18.11 2.86
CA THR A 68 -11.43 16.78 2.45
C THR A 68 -12.93 16.62 2.63
N ASN A 69 -13.65 17.73 2.74
CA ASN A 69 -15.09 17.79 2.92
C ASN A 69 -15.88 18.20 1.65
N GLY A 70 -15.21 18.17 0.49
CA GLY A 70 -15.81 18.55 -0.78
C GLY A 70 -15.77 20.06 -1.06
N GLY A 71 -16.53 20.48 -2.07
CA GLY A 71 -16.56 21.86 -2.55
C GLY A 71 -15.48 22.19 -3.58
N SER A 72 -15.52 23.41 -4.12
CA SER A 72 -14.58 23.87 -5.17
C SER A 72 -13.13 23.93 -4.72
N ASP A 73 -12.89 24.20 -3.45
CA ASP A 73 -11.55 24.37 -2.86
C ASP A 73 -11.03 23.08 -2.20
N GLY A 74 -11.88 22.07 -2.05
CA GLY A 74 -11.55 20.81 -1.40
C GLY A 74 -11.67 19.62 -2.33
N VAL A 75 -11.41 18.43 -1.82
CA VAL A 75 -11.67 17.16 -2.49
C VAL A 75 -12.90 16.50 -1.90
N THR A 76 -13.69 15.85 -2.78
CA THR A 76 -14.74 14.93 -2.34
C THR A 76 -14.13 13.56 -2.17
N VAL A 77 -14.12 13.04 -0.95
CA VAL A 77 -13.59 11.70 -0.65
C VAL A 77 -14.67 10.67 -0.90
N LEU A 78 -14.45 9.82 -1.91
CA LEU A 78 -15.26 8.64 -2.16
C LEU A 78 -14.68 7.46 -1.38
N LYS A 79 -15.46 6.83 -0.50
CA LYS A 79 -15.05 5.60 0.16
C LYS A 79 -14.97 4.48 -0.86
N GLN A 80 -13.76 4.13 -1.27
CA GLN A 80 -13.49 3.15 -2.31
C GLN A 80 -13.57 1.71 -1.75
N GLY A 81 -14.20 0.81 -2.51
CA GLY A 81 -14.08 -0.64 -2.31
C GLY A 81 -12.80 -1.20 -2.94
N PHE A 82 -12.62 -2.52 -2.86
CA PHE A 82 -11.44 -3.19 -3.41
C PHE A 82 -11.60 -3.53 -4.91
N ASN A 83 -11.97 -2.53 -5.70
CA ASN A 83 -12.10 -2.63 -7.16
C ASN A 83 -11.74 -1.28 -7.80
N VAL A 84 -11.63 -1.27 -9.13
CA VAL A 84 -11.27 -0.10 -9.93
C VAL A 84 -12.47 0.56 -10.64
N ASP A 85 -13.68 0.07 -10.41
CA ASP A 85 -14.91 0.54 -11.03
C ASP A 85 -15.14 2.05 -10.90
N PRO A 86 -14.87 2.69 -9.74
CA PRO A 86 -15.08 4.13 -9.62
C PRO A 86 -14.28 4.95 -10.65
N LEU A 87 -13.07 4.51 -11.01
CA LEU A 87 -12.30 5.17 -12.07
C LEU A 87 -12.87 4.88 -13.45
N LEU A 88 -13.15 3.61 -13.74
CA LEU A 88 -13.64 3.17 -15.05
C LEU A 88 -15.01 3.76 -15.38
N GLN A 89 -15.88 3.85 -14.38
CA GLN A 89 -17.23 4.42 -14.50
C GLN A 89 -17.27 5.94 -14.31
N LYS A 90 -16.11 6.59 -14.18
CA LYS A 90 -15.98 8.04 -13.99
C LYS A 90 -16.73 8.59 -12.76
N GLN A 91 -16.89 7.77 -11.73
CA GLN A 91 -17.45 8.17 -10.43
C GLN A 91 -16.42 8.89 -9.58
N ALA A 92 -15.13 8.61 -9.82
CA ALA A 92 -14.01 9.29 -9.21
C ALA A 92 -13.01 9.74 -10.29
N ASP A 93 -12.37 10.87 -10.06
CA ASP A 93 -11.30 11.41 -10.93
C ASP A 93 -9.99 10.66 -10.72
N CYS A 94 -9.73 10.28 -9.48
CA CYS A 94 -8.62 9.42 -9.05
C CYS A 94 -9.14 8.32 -8.14
N ILE A 95 -8.39 7.22 -8.05
CA ILE A 95 -8.60 6.13 -7.08
C ILE A 95 -7.31 5.73 -6.41
N SER A 96 -7.41 5.20 -5.19
CA SER A 96 -6.31 4.48 -4.55
C SER A 96 -6.03 3.20 -5.32
N THR A 97 -4.76 2.94 -5.57
CA THR A 97 -4.27 1.70 -6.19
C THR A 97 -2.94 1.31 -5.56
N MET A 98 -2.65 0.01 -5.58
CA MET A 98 -1.28 -0.45 -5.33
C MET A 98 -0.51 -0.51 -6.64
N THR A 99 0.79 -0.20 -6.59
CA THR A 99 1.70 -0.30 -7.75
C THR A 99 1.71 -1.70 -8.36
N TYR A 100 1.39 -2.71 -7.57
CA TYR A 100 1.46 -4.12 -7.95
C TYR A 100 0.12 -4.76 -8.27
N ASN A 101 -1.02 -4.13 -7.95
CA ASN A 101 -2.34 -4.75 -8.09
C ASN A 101 -3.32 -3.90 -8.92
N GLU A 102 -4.07 -2.98 -8.30
CA GLU A 102 -5.20 -2.28 -8.93
C GLU A 102 -4.79 -1.42 -10.12
N TYR A 103 -3.59 -0.82 -10.09
CA TYR A 103 -3.07 -0.11 -11.25
C TYR A 103 -3.11 -0.98 -12.51
N TRP A 104 -2.71 -2.23 -12.38
CA TRP A 104 -2.71 -3.16 -13.49
C TRP A 104 -4.08 -3.69 -13.85
N GLN A 105 -5.01 -3.73 -12.90
CA GLN A 105 -6.43 -4.01 -13.20
C GLN A 105 -7.03 -2.90 -14.07
N VAL A 106 -6.68 -1.62 -13.83
CA VAL A 106 -7.07 -0.49 -14.70
C VAL A 106 -6.52 -0.69 -16.13
N ILE A 107 -5.26 -1.06 -16.25
CA ILE A 107 -4.62 -1.32 -17.55
C ILE A 107 -5.29 -2.53 -18.26
N ASP A 108 -5.52 -3.62 -17.54
CA ASP A 108 -6.16 -4.82 -18.10
C ASP A 108 -7.64 -4.60 -18.47
N ALA A 109 -8.29 -3.61 -17.87
CA ALA A 109 -9.63 -3.12 -18.27
C ALA A 109 -9.61 -2.28 -19.56
N GLY A 110 -8.44 -2.08 -20.19
CA GLY A 110 -8.29 -1.41 -21.48
C GLY A 110 -7.94 0.08 -21.43
N VAL A 111 -7.62 0.62 -20.23
CA VAL A 111 -7.14 2.00 -20.11
C VAL A 111 -5.66 2.07 -20.46
N SER A 112 -5.30 2.96 -21.40
CA SER A 112 -3.89 3.17 -21.74
C SER A 112 -3.13 3.81 -20.58
N PRO A 113 -1.88 3.40 -20.28
CA PRO A 113 -1.02 4.14 -19.36
C PRO A 113 -0.87 5.62 -19.72
N ASP A 114 -0.93 5.95 -21.01
CA ASP A 114 -0.84 7.34 -21.50
C ASP A 114 -2.08 8.18 -21.15
N ASP A 115 -3.20 7.55 -20.77
CA ASP A 115 -4.42 8.20 -20.32
C ASP A 115 -4.50 8.37 -18.81
N LEU A 116 -3.44 7.99 -18.10
CA LEU A 116 -3.33 8.03 -16.64
C LEU A 116 -2.26 9.02 -16.17
N VAL A 117 -2.51 9.58 -14.99
CA VAL A 117 -1.53 10.31 -14.18
C VAL A 117 -1.45 9.60 -12.83
N VAL A 118 -0.23 9.26 -12.39
CA VAL A 118 -0.01 8.49 -11.18
C VAL A 118 0.81 9.31 -10.18
N PHE A 119 0.35 9.34 -8.94
CA PHE A 119 1.04 9.97 -7.81
C PHE A 119 1.36 8.89 -6.77
N LYS A 120 2.61 8.45 -6.72
CA LYS A 120 3.08 7.52 -5.70
C LYS A 120 3.26 8.26 -4.39
N TYR A 121 2.70 7.74 -3.31
CA TYR A 121 2.87 8.34 -1.98
C TYR A 121 4.34 8.39 -1.54
N GLN A 122 5.15 7.44 -2.03
CA GLN A 122 6.60 7.43 -1.81
C GLN A 122 7.26 8.72 -2.30
N ASP A 123 6.82 9.24 -3.45
CA ASP A 123 7.39 10.44 -4.08
C ASP A 123 6.79 11.74 -3.50
N GLN A 124 5.72 11.65 -2.71
CA GLN A 124 5.02 12.80 -2.12
C GLN A 124 5.42 13.06 -0.67
N GLY A 125 6.33 12.26 -0.10
CA GLY A 125 6.79 12.41 1.28
C GLY A 125 5.79 11.96 2.35
N VAL A 126 4.71 11.30 1.96
CA VAL A 126 3.65 10.80 2.85
C VAL A 126 3.55 9.27 2.88
N ALA A 127 4.57 8.60 2.37
CA ALA A 127 4.63 7.15 2.41
C ALA A 127 4.68 6.63 3.86
N THR A 128 3.91 5.61 4.13
CA THR A 128 3.90 4.90 5.41
C THR A 128 4.46 3.50 5.26
N LEU A 129 4.96 2.93 6.34
CA LEU A 129 5.37 1.53 6.37
C LEU A 129 4.17 0.61 6.10
N GLU A 130 4.38 -0.40 5.27
CA GLU A 130 3.42 -1.42 4.86
C GLU A 130 3.94 -2.81 5.22
N ASP A 131 3.04 -3.76 5.42
CA ASP A 131 3.29 -5.20 5.48
C ASP A 131 4.41 -5.62 6.45
N GLY A 132 4.38 -5.08 7.68
CA GLY A 132 5.24 -5.51 8.77
C GLY A 132 4.72 -6.76 9.47
N ILE A 133 5.60 -7.48 10.18
CA ILE A 133 5.26 -8.60 11.05
C ILE A 133 5.17 -8.09 12.48
N TYR A 134 4.05 -8.38 13.14
CA TYR A 134 3.74 -7.89 14.49
C TYR A 134 3.40 -9.05 15.43
N VAL A 135 3.74 -8.87 16.70
CA VAL A 135 3.38 -9.79 17.79
C VAL A 135 2.92 -9.01 19.01
N LEU A 136 2.23 -9.69 19.93
CA LEU A 136 1.91 -9.12 21.24
C LEU A 136 3.17 -9.03 22.10
N GLU A 137 3.42 -7.86 22.72
CA GLU A 137 4.60 -7.56 23.51
C GLU A 137 4.80 -8.56 24.67
N ASP A 138 3.71 -8.92 25.35
CA ASP A 138 3.77 -9.86 26.46
C ASP A 138 4.26 -11.26 26.05
N ARG A 139 3.98 -11.68 24.82
CA ARG A 139 4.44 -12.96 24.29
C ARG A 139 5.96 -13.01 24.14
N LEU A 140 6.61 -11.85 23.96
CA LEU A 140 8.07 -11.76 23.87
C LEU A 140 8.79 -12.01 25.21
N LYS A 141 8.05 -12.14 26.32
CA LYS A 141 8.61 -12.55 27.62
C LYS A 141 8.87 -14.06 27.70
N ASP A 142 8.22 -14.83 26.82
CA ASP A 142 8.37 -16.29 26.72
C ASP A 142 9.53 -16.62 25.77
N ALA A 143 10.56 -17.30 26.30
CA ALA A 143 11.76 -17.65 25.54
C ALA A 143 11.46 -18.62 24.37
N ASP A 144 10.54 -19.55 24.55
CA ASP A 144 10.15 -20.50 23.50
C ASP A 144 9.43 -19.77 22.36
N PHE A 145 8.59 -18.80 22.70
CA PHE A 145 7.94 -17.97 21.69
C PHE A 145 8.95 -17.07 20.95
N GLN A 146 9.93 -16.49 21.66
CA GLN A 146 11.00 -15.74 21.02
C GLN A 146 11.76 -16.61 19.99
N ASP A 147 12.13 -17.84 20.35
CA ASP A 147 12.80 -18.75 19.42
C ASP A 147 11.91 -19.09 18.22
N GLN A 148 10.62 -19.33 18.44
CA GLN A 148 9.67 -19.53 17.35
C GLN A 148 9.63 -18.34 16.39
N MET A 149 9.60 -17.08 16.91
CA MET A 149 9.55 -15.88 16.09
C MET A 149 10.86 -15.64 15.34
N VAL A 150 12.01 -15.93 15.95
CA VAL A 150 13.31 -15.89 15.26
C VAL A 150 13.32 -16.85 14.06
N ARG A 151 12.83 -18.07 14.23
CA ARG A 151 12.73 -19.05 13.14
C ARG A 151 11.72 -18.60 12.07
N PHE A 152 10.57 -18.07 12.49
CA PHE A 152 9.52 -17.56 11.60
C PHE A 152 10.03 -16.41 10.76
N VAL A 153 10.62 -15.37 11.37
CA VAL A 153 11.17 -14.22 10.65
C VAL A 153 12.27 -14.65 9.69
N ARG A 154 13.17 -15.53 10.14
CA ARG A 154 14.25 -16.07 9.28
C ARG A 154 13.68 -16.80 8.05
N ALA A 155 12.67 -17.63 8.25
CA ALA A 155 12.01 -18.35 7.16
C ALA A 155 11.28 -17.40 6.21
N SER A 156 10.55 -16.41 6.75
CA SER A 156 9.85 -15.38 5.97
C SER A 156 10.81 -14.58 5.11
N MET A 157 11.92 -14.09 5.68
CA MET A 157 12.91 -13.32 4.92
C MET A 157 13.66 -14.17 3.89
N LYS A 158 13.87 -15.47 4.18
CA LYS A 158 14.40 -16.41 3.20
C LYS A 158 13.40 -16.62 2.04
N GLY A 159 12.11 -16.71 2.35
CA GLY A 159 11.04 -16.83 1.37
C GLY A 159 10.98 -15.59 0.45
N TRP A 160 11.01 -14.38 1.01
CA TRP A 160 11.03 -13.14 0.23
C TRP A 160 12.23 -13.06 -0.71
N LYS A 161 13.45 -13.35 -0.23
CA LYS A 161 14.66 -13.37 -1.07
C LYS A 161 14.59 -14.42 -2.18
N TRP A 162 14.00 -15.58 -1.87
CA TRP A 162 13.80 -16.61 -2.89
C TRP A 162 12.78 -16.16 -3.94
N ALA A 163 11.66 -15.53 -3.54
CA ALA A 163 10.65 -15.02 -4.45
C ALA A 163 11.19 -13.90 -5.34
N GLU A 164 12.01 -12.99 -4.81
CA GLU A 164 12.70 -11.96 -5.60
C GLU A 164 13.61 -12.58 -6.68
N ALA A 165 14.32 -13.66 -6.35
CA ALA A 165 15.22 -14.36 -7.27
C ALA A 165 14.49 -15.30 -8.26
N ASN A 166 13.26 -15.70 -7.93
CA ASN A 166 12.47 -16.68 -8.69
C ASN A 166 11.01 -16.21 -8.86
N PRO A 167 10.76 -15.03 -9.48
CA PRO A 167 9.45 -14.40 -9.48
C PRO A 167 8.37 -15.25 -10.16
N ASP A 168 8.70 -15.97 -11.23
CA ASP A 168 7.74 -16.84 -11.92
C ASP A 168 7.32 -18.03 -11.05
N ALA A 169 8.29 -18.73 -10.45
CA ALA A 169 7.98 -19.84 -9.55
C ALA A 169 7.24 -19.39 -8.28
N ALA A 170 7.51 -18.17 -7.80
CA ALA A 170 6.76 -17.57 -6.69
C ALA A 170 5.30 -17.29 -7.09
N ALA A 171 5.06 -16.79 -8.31
CA ALA A 171 3.72 -16.61 -8.84
C ALA A 171 2.97 -17.93 -9.00
N ASP A 172 3.64 -18.99 -9.46
CA ASP A 172 3.06 -20.34 -9.57
C ASP A 172 2.60 -20.86 -8.20
N ILE A 173 3.40 -20.67 -7.15
CA ILE A 173 3.02 -21.03 -5.77
C ILE A 173 1.77 -20.30 -5.31
N VAL A 174 1.64 -18.99 -5.64
CA VAL A 174 0.44 -18.22 -5.31
C VAL A 174 -0.78 -18.78 -6.04
N LEU A 175 -0.65 -19.07 -7.34
CA LEU A 175 -1.74 -19.64 -8.14
C LEU A 175 -2.17 -21.03 -7.64
N ASP A 176 -1.22 -21.88 -7.28
CA ASP A 176 -1.49 -23.22 -6.72
C ASP A 176 -2.23 -23.17 -5.37
N ASN A 177 -2.08 -22.06 -4.64
CA ASN A 177 -2.74 -21.83 -3.35
C ASN A 177 -3.98 -20.94 -3.45
N ASP A 178 -4.37 -20.47 -4.64
CA ASP A 178 -5.60 -19.70 -4.83
C ASP A 178 -6.83 -20.62 -4.85
N ALA A 179 -7.41 -20.84 -3.68
CA ALA A 179 -8.63 -21.62 -3.54
C ALA A 179 -9.87 -20.94 -4.17
N THR A 180 -9.78 -19.68 -4.53
CA THR A 180 -10.91 -18.91 -5.11
C THR A 180 -10.97 -19.01 -6.62
N GLY A 181 -9.85 -19.29 -7.28
CA GLY A 181 -9.71 -19.25 -8.74
C GLY A 181 -9.85 -17.84 -9.34
N ALA A 182 -9.75 -16.81 -8.49
CA ALA A 182 -9.91 -15.42 -8.92
C ALA A 182 -8.63 -14.85 -9.55
N GLN A 183 -7.48 -15.45 -9.28
CA GLN A 183 -6.19 -14.98 -9.76
C GLN A 183 -5.89 -15.49 -11.17
N THR A 184 -5.25 -14.64 -11.96
CA THR A 184 -4.78 -15.02 -13.30
C THR A 184 -3.26 -15.10 -13.34
N GLU A 185 -2.72 -16.02 -14.13
CA GLU A 185 -1.27 -16.17 -14.29
C GLU A 185 -0.61 -14.85 -14.71
N LYS A 186 -1.13 -14.18 -15.73
CA LYS A 186 -0.62 -12.90 -16.21
C LYS A 186 -0.53 -11.86 -15.11
N HIS A 187 -1.60 -11.74 -14.29
CA HIS A 187 -1.66 -10.75 -13.22
C HIS A 187 -0.69 -11.09 -12.09
N GLN A 188 -0.62 -12.35 -11.66
CA GLN A 188 0.25 -12.77 -10.56
C GLN A 188 1.75 -12.67 -10.91
N ARG A 189 2.17 -13.02 -12.14
CA ARG A 189 3.56 -12.82 -12.57
C ARG A 189 3.95 -11.34 -12.55
N ARG A 190 3.07 -10.48 -13.03
CA ARG A 190 3.28 -9.02 -12.99
C ARG A 190 3.34 -8.51 -11.54
N MET A 191 2.39 -8.94 -10.72
CA MET A 191 2.29 -8.58 -9.31
C MET A 191 3.55 -8.96 -8.54
N MET A 192 4.06 -10.18 -8.74
CA MET A 192 5.30 -10.63 -8.11
C MET A 192 6.49 -9.74 -8.50
N GLY A 193 6.60 -9.39 -9.78
CA GLY A 193 7.68 -8.51 -10.27
C GLY A 193 7.62 -7.09 -9.66
N GLU A 194 6.43 -6.55 -9.44
CA GLU A 194 6.27 -5.23 -8.80
C GLU A 194 6.51 -5.30 -7.27
N ILE A 195 6.04 -6.35 -6.60
CA ILE A 195 6.28 -6.55 -5.17
C ILE A 195 7.78 -6.72 -4.87
N ALA A 196 8.52 -7.42 -5.74
CA ALA A 196 9.96 -7.59 -5.60
C ALA A 196 10.71 -6.24 -5.54
N LYS A 197 10.18 -5.18 -6.17
CA LYS A 197 10.77 -3.83 -6.09
C LYS A 197 10.58 -3.20 -4.70
N LEU A 198 9.49 -3.54 -3.99
CA LEU A 198 9.17 -3.00 -2.66
C LEU A 198 9.95 -3.71 -1.55
N THR A 199 10.35 -4.95 -1.77
CA THR A 199 11.14 -5.77 -0.83
C THR A 199 12.63 -5.76 -1.15
N ALA A 200 13.03 -5.26 -2.31
CA ALA A 200 14.43 -5.27 -2.78
C ALA A 200 15.40 -4.72 -1.73
N GLY A 201 16.45 -5.49 -1.46
CA GLY A 201 17.47 -5.13 -0.49
C GLY A 201 17.05 -5.23 0.98
N SER A 202 15.82 -5.68 1.26
CA SER A 202 15.34 -5.84 2.63
C SER A 202 16.08 -6.97 3.35
N ASN A 203 16.46 -6.70 4.59
CA ASN A 203 16.91 -7.72 5.56
C ASN A 203 15.87 -7.93 6.69
N GLY A 204 14.70 -7.30 6.58
CA GLY A 204 13.64 -7.34 7.59
C GLY A 204 13.81 -6.37 8.75
N THR A 205 14.87 -5.57 8.78
CA THR A 205 15.09 -4.57 9.83
C THR A 205 14.17 -3.37 9.62
N LEU A 206 13.54 -2.88 10.69
CA LEU A 206 12.79 -1.63 10.67
C LEU A 206 13.77 -0.45 10.61
N ASP A 207 13.63 0.40 9.60
CA ASP A 207 14.39 1.64 9.51
C ASP A 207 13.76 2.71 10.42
N PRO A 208 14.54 3.33 11.35
CA PRO A 208 14.02 4.36 12.24
C PRO A 208 13.45 5.58 11.50
N ALA A 209 14.06 6.00 10.38
CA ALA A 209 13.58 7.16 9.62
C ALA A 209 12.23 6.87 8.95
N ASP A 210 12.04 5.65 8.42
CA ASP A 210 10.77 5.21 7.85
C ASP A 210 9.68 5.08 8.92
N TYR A 211 10.06 4.66 10.12
CA TYR A 211 9.16 4.62 11.27
C TYR A 211 8.70 6.03 11.67
N GLU A 212 9.63 6.97 11.86
CA GLU A 212 9.35 8.36 12.23
C GLU A 212 8.49 9.07 11.17
N ARG A 213 8.77 8.83 9.89
CA ARG A 213 7.91 9.35 8.80
C ARG A 213 6.50 8.79 8.90
N THR A 214 6.35 7.49 9.20
CA THR A 214 5.03 6.86 9.38
C THR A 214 4.29 7.45 10.57
N VAL A 215 4.97 7.72 11.69
CA VAL A 215 4.41 8.40 12.87
C VAL A 215 3.95 9.81 12.49
N SER A 216 4.83 10.59 11.83
CA SER A 216 4.52 11.98 11.43
C SER A 216 3.35 12.09 10.45
N THR A 217 3.09 11.04 9.69
CA THR A 217 1.94 10.99 8.77
C THR A 217 0.62 10.77 9.52
N LEU A 218 0.65 10.31 10.77
CA LEU A 218 -0.53 10.09 11.61
C LEU A 218 -0.86 11.26 12.54
N LEU A 219 0.10 12.14 12.79
CA LEU A 219 -0.02 13.33 13.64
C LEU A 219 -0.51 14.55 12.85
#